data_0b3d7709477ada167738c2652108ac27
#
_entry.id   0b3d7709477ada167738c2652108ac27
#
_cell.length_a   1.000
_cell.length_b   1.000
_cell.length_c   1.000
_cell.angle_alpha   90.00
_cell.angle_beta   90.00
_cell.angle_gamma   90.00
#
_symmetry.space_group_name_H-M   'P 1'
#
loop_
_entity.id
_entity.type
_entity.pdbx_description
1 polymer ?
#
loop_
_entity_poly.entity_id
_entity_poly.type
_entity_poly.pdbx_seq_one_letter_code
_entity_poly.pdbx_strand_id
1 'polypeptide(L)'
;TIEEAMAYWENVDSTHCKNLFFRNHKGNRHYMASFECHKNLDIHSLERIVKQGKLSFASPERMERCIGVSPGSVCAFGLIHDMNLVEHPAVKAPDDSRNFGWVKEDVNPRELFDNGHRVKYFLDSELREAPRISFHPCENTASVVIDNAGFMRFLELWGGEVEWIDV
;
A
#
# COMPACT_ATOMS: atom_id res chain seq x y z
N THR A 1 11.37 5.42 13.78
CA THR A 1 11.60 3.96 13.67
C THR A 1 10.45 3.20 14.33
N ILE A 2 10.35 1.88 14.06
CA ILE A 2 9.37 1.02 14.74
C ILE A 2 9.63 1.00 16.24
N GLU A 3 10.88 0.94 16.65
CA GLU A 3 11.28 0.94 18.06
C GLU A 3 10.82 2.21 18.80
N GLU A 4 10.89 3.36 18.16
CA GLU A 4 10.39 4.63 18.72
C GLU A 4 8.86 4.63 18.82
N ALA A 5 8.18 4.04 17.84
CA ALA A 5 6.72 3.95 17.83
C ALA A 5 6.17 2.94 18.86
N MET A 6 6.93 1.88 19.19
CA MET A 6 6.52 0.85 20.15
C MET A 6 6.10 1.42 21.50
N ALA A 7 6.81 2.43 22.01
CA ALA A 7 6.49 3.05 23.28
C ALA A 7 5.08 3.70 23.30
N TYR A 8 4.60 4.15 22.15
CA TYR A 8 3.24 4.71 21.98
C TYR A 8 2.18 3.63 21.76
N TRP A 9 2.60 2.44 21.28
CA TRP A 9 1.69 1.35 20.92
C TRP A 9 1.41 0.36 22.05
N GLU A 10 2.21 0.40 23.15
CA GLU A 10 2.09 -0.55 24.28
C GLU A 10 0.66 -0.70 24.84
N ASN A 11 -0.15 0.35 24.73
CA ASN A 11 -1.53 0.34 25.23
C ASN A 11 -2.59 0.27 24.12
N VAL A 12 -2.17 0.04 22.88
CA VAL A 12 -3.09 -0.04 21.73
C VAL A 12 -3.27 -1.49 21.35
N ASP A 13 -4.44 -2.05 21.68
CA ASP A 13 -4.81 -3.43 21.35
C ASP A 13 -5.13 -3.55 19.84
N SER A 14 -4.09 -3.70 19.03
CA SER A 14 -4.18 -3.91 17.59
C SER A 14 -2.91 -4.59 17.05
N THR A 15 -3.02 -5.25 15.91
CA THR A 15 -1.86 -5.76 15.18
C THR A 15 -1.21 -4.63 14.40
N HIS A 16 -0.01 -4.24 14.81
CA HIS A 16 0.77 -3.17 14.16
C HIS A 16 1.44 -3.70 12.91
N CYS A 17 1.36 -2.94 11.81
CA CYS A 17 1.90 -3.35 10.53
C CYS A 17 3.15 -2.59 10.12
N LYS A 18 4.09 -3.33 9.55
CA LYS A 18 5.15 -2.81 8.70
C LYS A 18 4.69 -2.84 7.25
N ASN A 19 4.98 -1.77 6.51
CA ASN A 19 4.55 -1.62 5.13
C ASN A 19 5.77 -1.32 4.25
N LEU A 20 5.91 -2.07 3.17
CA LEU A 20 7.00 -1.93 2.22
C LEU A 20 6.44 -1.73 0.81
N PHE A 21 7.13 -0.92 0.00
CA PHE A 21 6.72 -0.64 -1.36
C PHE A 21 7.87 -0.90 -2.33
N PHE A 22 7.60 -1.75 -3.32
CA PHE A 22 8.59 -2.30 -4.24
C PHE A 22 8.24 -2.01 -5.69
N ARG A 23 9.27 -2.08 -6.53
CA ARG A 23 9.13 -2.19 -7.99
C ARG A 23 9.82 -3.46 -8.49
N ASN A 24 9.39 -3.99 -9.63
CA ASN A 24 10.11 -5.06 -10.32
C ASN A 24 11.41 -4.54 -10.99
N HIS A 25 12.23 -5.46 -11.51
CA HIS A 25 13.49 -5.12 -12.18
C HIS A 25 13.30 -4.13 -13.33
N LYS A 26 12.28 -4.30 -14.16
CA LYS A 26 11.97 -3.40 -15.29
C LYS A 26 11.41 -2.06 -14.85
N GLY A 27 10.99 -1.91 -13.61
CA GLY A 27 10.40 -0.66 -13.10
C GLY A 27 9.00 -0.34 -13.63
N ASN A 28 8.30 -1.32 -14.16
CA ASN A 28 6.95 -1.15 -14.73
C ASN A 28 5.85 -1.89 -13.96
N ARG A 29 6.16 -2.45 -12.80
CA ARG A 29 5.20 -3.06 -11.88
C ARG A 29 5.54 -2.69 -10.46
N HIS A 30 4.52 -2.40 -9.67
CA HIS A 30 4.66 -1.98 -8.28
C HIS A 30 3.90 -2.93 -7.36
N TYR A 31 4.47 -3.13 -6.18
CA TYR A 31 3.97 -4.06 -5.18
C TYR A 31 4.02 -3.42 -3.81
N MET A 32 2.96 -3.56 -3.05
CA MET A 32 2.95 -3.24 -1.63
C MET A 32 2.93 -4.54 -0.84
N ALA A 33 3.59 -4.58 0.30
CA ALA A 33 3.49 -5.66 1.26
C ALA A 33 3.27 -5.11 2.66
N SER A 34 2.27 -5.65 3.37
CA SER A 34 2.02 -5.34 4.79
C SER A 34 1.98 -6.61 5.61
N PHE A 35 2.66 -6.59 6.74
CA PHE A 35 2.82 -7.72 7.64
C PHE A 35 3.01 -7.22 9.08
N GLU A 36 2.85 -8.14 10.05
CA GLU A 36 3.04 -7.83 11.46
C GLU A 36 4.45 -7.26 11.70
N CYS A 37 4.56 -6.20 12.51
CA CYS A 37 5.76 -5.35 12.58
C CYS A 37 7.03 -6.03 13.10
N HIS A 38 6.91 -7.14 13.85
CA HIS A 38 8.07 -7.91 14.36
C HIS A 38 8.57 -8.95 13.35
N LYS A 39 7.80 -9.26 12.32
CA LYS A 39 8.20 -10.19 11.28
C LYS A 39 9.19 -9.58 10.29
N ASN A 40 9.89 -10.44 9.58
CA ASN A 40 10.80 -10.06 8.51
C ASN A 40 10.37 -10.71 7.20
N LEU A 41 10.02 -9.89 6.23
CA LEU A 41 9.67 -10.37 4.90
C LEU A 41 10.91 -10.85 4.15
N ASP A 42 10.91 -12.11 3.72
CA ASP A 42 11.92 -12.61 2.77
C ASP A 42 11.59 -12.11 1.35
N ILE A 43 12.33 -11.10 0.91
CA ILE A 43 12.16 -10.49 -0.42
C ILE A 43 12.37 -11.54 -1.53
N HIS A 44 13.26 -12.51 -1.36
CA HIS A 44 13.48 -13.55 -2.35
C HIS A 44 12.29 -14.51 -2.47
N SER A 45 11.57 -14.75 -1.38
CA SER A 45 10.30 -15.48 -1.45
C SER A 45 9.26 -14.71 -2.24
N LEU A 46 9.15 -13.41 -2.02
CA LEU A 46 8.25 -12.55 -2.78
C LEU A 46 8.64 -12.50 -4.27
N GLU A 47 9.92 -12.42 -4.61
CA GLU A 47 10.41 -12.49 -5.99
C GLU A 47 9.99 -13.79 -6.70
N ARG A 48 10.02 -14.92 -5.98
CA ARG A 48 9.57 -16.23 -6.52
C ARG A 48 8.07 -16.26 -6.82
N ILE A 49 7.27 -15.58 -6.00
CA ILE A 49 5.82 -15.46 -6.21
C ILE A 49 5.54 -14.55 -7.41
N VAL A 50 6.15 -13.38 -7.42
CA VAL A 50 5.94 -12.31 -8.42
C VAL A 50 6.43 -12.73 -9.81
N LYS A 51 7.53 -13.45 -9.91
CA LYS A 51 8.16 -13.92 -11.17
C LYS A 51 8.44 -12.79 -12.18
N GLN A 52 8.79 -11.61 -11.68
CA GLN A 52 9.12 -10.42 -12.48
C GLN A 52 10.58 -9.95 -12.31
N GLY A 53 11.45 -10.89 -11.98
CA GLY A 53 12.85 -10.64 -11.67
C GLY A 53 13.03 -10.05 -10.25
N LYS A 54 14.18 -9.43 -10.02
CA LYS A 54 14.48 -8.84 -8.70
C LYS A 54 13.52 -7.73 -8.34
N LEU A 55 13.12 -7.71 -7.08
CA LEU A 55 12.41 -6.58 -6.47
C LEU A 55 13.40 -5.61 -5.82
N SER A 56 13.11 -4.35 -5.92
CA SER A 56 13.83 -3.28 -5.24
C SER A 56 12.83 -2.34 -4.59
N PHE A 57 13.22 -1.68 -3.51
CA PHE A 57 12.40 -0.63 -2.93
C PHE A 57 12.12 0.44 -3.98
N ALA A 58 10.89 0.93 -4.01
CA ALA A 58 10.50 2.00 -4.89
C ALA A 58 11.14 3.32 -4.47
N SER A 59 11.47 4.18 -5.42
CA SER A 59 11.98 5.52 -5.12
C SER A 59 10.89 6.42 -4.52
N PRO A 60 11.28 7.53 -3.84
CA PRO A 60 10.32 8.50 -3.32
C PRO A 60 9.32 8.99 -4.38
N GLU A 61 9.77 9.28 -5.59
CA GLU A 61 8.93 9.74 -6.69
C GLU A 61 7.89 8.68 -7.11
N ARG A 62 8.27 7.40 -7.03
CA ARG A 62 7.33 6.29 -7.30
C ARG A 62 6.31 6.13 -6.20
N MET A 63 6.73 6.28 -4.93
CA MET A 63 5.80 6.24 -3.78
C MET A 63 4.78 7.36 -3.89
N GLU A 64 5.22 8.58 -4.13
CA GLU A 64 4.34 9.73 -4.31
C GLU A 64 3.37 9.53 -5.47
N ARG A 65 3.88 9.13 -6.63
CA ARG A 65 3.07 8.93 -7.83
C ARG A 65 2.05 7.79 -7.71
N CYS A 66 2.45 6.66 -7.13
CA CYS A 66 1.60 5.46 -7.09
C CYS A 66 0.64 5.42 -5.91
N ILE A 67 1.07 5.91 -4.75
CA ILE A 67 0.34 5.78 -3.48
C ILE A 67 0.29 7.07 -2.66
N GLY A 68 0.75 8.20 -3.21
CA GLY A 68 0.61 9.52 -2.62
C GLY A 68 1.35 9.74 -1.30
N VAL A 69 2.43 9.00 -1.03
CA VAL A 69 3.14 9.06 0.25
C VAL A 69 4.64 9.26 0.09
N SER A 70 5.26 9.82 1.12
CA SER A 70 6.72 9.96 1.26
C SER A 70 7.35 8.71 1.89
N PRO A 71 8.68 8.52 1.76
CA PRO A 71 9.41 7.50 2.51
C PRO A 71 9.14 7.59 4.02
N GLY A 72 8.93 6.44 4.66
CA GLY A 72 8.54 6.34 6.06
C GLY A 72 7.04 6.44 6.34
N SER A 73 6.22 6.80 5.33
CA SER A 73 4.77 6.95 5.46
C SER A 73 3.97 5.94 4.63
N VAL A 74 4.62 4.89 4.12
CA VAL A 74 3.96 3.84 3.35
C VAL A 74 2.91 3.14 4.21
N CYS A 75 1.68 3.10 3.71
CA CYS A 75 0.59 2.40 4.37
C CYS A 75 -0.49 1.95 3.36
N ALA A 76 -1.35 1.03 3.80
CA ALA A 76 -2.44 0.51 2.98
C ALA A 76 -3.37 1.61 2.43
N PHE A 77 -3.63 2.66 3.22
CA PHE A 77 -4.53 3.74 2.81
C PHE A 77 -4.00 4.57 1.64
N GLY A 78 -2.70 4.52 1.34
CA GLY A 78 -2.14 5.11 0.13
C GLY A 78 -2.71 4.53 -1.16
N LEU A 79 -3.28 3.32 -1.10
CA LEU A 79 -3.95 2.68 -2.24
C LEU A 79 -5.16 3.46 -2.76
N ILE A 80 -5.69 4.43 -2.02
CA ILE A 80 -6.72 5.35 -2.55
C ILE A 80 -6.24 6.13 -3.77
N HIS A 81 -4.93 6.33 -3.93
CA HIS A 81 -4.32 6.97 -5.10
C HIS A 81 -4.14 6.02 -6.29
N ASP A 82 -4.32 4.72 -6.06
CA ASP A 82 -4.26 3.66 -7.07
C ASP A 82 -5.67 3.17 -7.44
N MET A 83 -6.55 4.09 -7.82
CA MET A 83 -7.89 3.75 -8.33
C MET A 83 -7.77 3.03 -9.67
N ASN A 84 -8.83 2.29 -10.05
CA ASN A 84 -8.90 1.71 -11.39
C ASN A 84 -8.92 2.83 -12.45
N LEU A 85 -7.76 3.09 -13.02
CA LEU A 85 -7.54 4.20 -13.93
C LEU A 85 -8.11 3.96 -15.34
N VAL A 86 -8.55 2.73 -15.64
CA VAL A 86 -9.23 2.38 -16.89
C VAL A 86 -10.72 2.70 -16.81
N GLU A 87 -11.37 2.35 -15.70
CA GLU A 87 -12.81 2.54 -15.49
C GLU A 87 -13.15 3.97 -15.04
N HIS A 88 -12.20 4.63 -14.37
CA HIS A 88 -12.36 6.00 -13.90
C HIS A 88 -11.32 6.93 -14.55
N PRO A 89 -11.38 7.12 -15.90
CA PRO A 89 -10.48 8.05 -16.55
C PRO A 89 -10.79 9.45 -16.03
N ALA A 90 -10.01 9.89 -15.06
CA ALA A 90 -10.04 11.19 -14.46
C ALA A 90 -11.45 11.69 -14.09
N VAL A 91 -11.87 11.48 -12.86
CA VAL A 91 -12.81 12.44 -12.26
C VAL A 91 -12.17 13.80 -12.45
N LYS A 92 -12.76 14.63 -13.32
CA LYS A 92 -12.35 16.03 -13.43
C LYS A 92 -12.45 16.58 -12.03
N ALA A 93 -11.30 16.92 -11.44
CA ALA A 93 -11.31 17.65 -10.19
C ALA A 93 -12.23 18.86 -10.42
N PRO A 94 -13.21 19.11 -9.55
CA PRO A 94 -13.93 20.36 -9.62
C PRO A 94 -12.90 21.48 -9.60
N ASP A 95 -13.16 22.55 -10.32
CA ASP A 95 -12.29 23.74 -10.44
C ASP A 95 -12.26 24.50 -9.11
N ASP A 96 -11.88 23.80 -8.06
CA ASP A 96 -11.79 24.29 -6.70
C ASP A 96 -10.33 24.38 -6.29
N SER A 97 -9.89 25.56 -5.95
CA SER A 97 -8.55 25.89 -5.47
C SER A 97 -8.12 25.12 -4.21
N ARG A 98 -8.99 24.29 -3.63
CA ARG A 98 -8.72 23.34 -2.53
C ARG A 98 -8.36 21.97 -3.04
N ASN A 99 -7.79 21.85 -4.22
CA ASN A 99 -7.37 20.61 -4.83
C ASN A 99 -6.45 19.82 -3.89
N PHE A 100 -7.00 18.78 -3.32
CA PHE A 100 -6.24 17.71 -2.67
C PHE A 100 -5.53 16.87 -3.75
N GLY A 101 -4.56 17.45 -4.44
CA GLY A 101 -3.57 16.74 -5.23
C GLY A 101 -4.05 15.74 -6.29
N TRP A 102 -5.31 15.77 -6.71
CA TRP A 102 -5.80 14.94 -7.82
C TRP A 102 -5.27 15.50 -9.14
N VAL A 103 -3.98 15.28 -9.36
CA VAL A 103 -3.36 15.61 -10.63
C VAL A 103 -3.83 14.58 -11.66
N LYS A 104 -4.37 15.05 -12.77
CA LYS A 104 -4.59 14.24 -13.96
C LYS A 104 -3.22 13.84 -14.51
N GLU A 105 -2.70 12.72 -14.05
CA GLU A 105 -1.51 12.11 -14.62
C GLU A 105 -1.87 11.41 -15.93
N ASP A 106 -1.02 11.56 -16.93
CA ASP A 106 -1.02 10.67 -18.09
C ASP A 106 -0.55 9.29 -17.61
N VAL A 107 -1.51 8.40 -17.41
CA VAL A 107 -1.24 7.05 -16.95
C VAL A 107 -0.59 6.26 -18.07
N ASN A 108 0.63 5.77 -17.83
CA ASN A 108 1.28 4.85 -18.74
C ASN A 108 0.62 3.45 -18.66
N PRO A 109 -0.09 2.98 -19.70
CA PRO A 109 -0.76 1.67 -19.65
C PRO A 109 0.19 0.51 -19.40
N ARG A 110 1.49 0.68 -19.68
CA ARG A 110 2.51 -0.36 -19.44
C ARG A 110 2.82 -0.57 -17.96
N GLU A 111 2.42 0.36 -17.09
CA GLU A 111 2.58 0.26 -15.65
C GLU A 111 1.36 -0.37 -14.96
N LEU A 112 0.26 -0.58 -15.69
CA LEU A 112 -0.96 -1.15 -15.14
C LEU A 112 -0.94 -2.68 -15.17
N PHE A 113 -1.51 -3.28 -14.12
CA PHE A 113 -1.97 -4.67 -14.17
C PHE A 113 -3.24 -4.78 -15.01
N ASP A 114 -3.63 -6.01 -15.35
CA ASP A 114 -4.81 -6.26 -16.21
C ASP A 114 -6.12 -5.73 -15.60
N ASN A 115 -6.17 -5.57 -14.29
CA ASN A 115 -7.28 -4.98 -13.56
C ASN A 115 -7.30 -3.43 -13.54
N GLY A 116 -6.36 -2.78 -14.22
CA GLY A 116 -6.28 -1.33 -14.31
C GLY A 116 -5.62 -0.62 -13.12
N HIS A 117 -5.09 -1.36 -12.16
CA HIS A 117 -4.35 -0.83 -11.00
C HIS A 117 -2.85 -0.82 -11.26
N ARG A 118 -2.13 0.12 -10.63
CA ARG A 118 -0.64 0.18 -10.65
C ARG A 118 0.00 -0.73 -9.61
N VAL A 119 -0.74 -1.09 -8.57
CA VAL A 119 -0.22 -1.80 -7.39
C VAL A 119 -0.92 -3.13 -7.22
N LYS A 120 -0.13 -4.19 -6.98
CA LYS A 120 -0.58 -5.44 -6.41
C LYS A 120 -0.20 -5.48 -4.93
N TYR A 121 -1.11 -5.93 -4.07
CA TYR A 121 -0.95 -5.88 -2.64
C TYR A 121 -0.77 -7.27 -2.04
N PHE A 122 0.35 -7.48 -1.35
CA PHE A 122 0.64 -8.69 -0.57
C PHE A 122 0.34 -8.43 0.91
N LEU A 123 -0.42 -9.31 1.50
CA LEU A 123 -0.80 -9.24 2.90
C LEU A 123 -0.39 -10.51 3.63
N ASP A 124 0.19 -10.34 4.81
CA ASP A 124 0.43 -11.44 5.75
C ASP A 124 -0.88 -12.14 6.12
N SER A 125 -0.91 -13.46 5.98
CA SER A 125 -2.09 -14.29 6.29
C SER A 125 -2.65 -14.06 7.70
N GLU A 126 -1.79 -13.72 8.67
CA GLU A 126 -2.23 -13.42 10.04
C GLU A 126 -3.15 -12.21 10.12
N LEU A 127 -3.01 -11.24 9.22
CA LEU A 127 -3.86 -10.05 9.19
C LEU A 127 -5.31 -10.37 8.81
N ARG A 128 -5.55 -11.54 8.20
CA ARG A 128 -6.90 -11.98 7.87
C ARG A 128 -7.75 -12.20 9.11
N GLU A 129 -7.14 -12.71 10.18
CA GLU A 129 -7.81 -13.05 11.44
C GLU A 129 -7.61 -12.00 12.54
N ALA A 130 -6.79 -10.98 12.30
CA ALA A 130 -6.52 -9.92 13.26
C ALA A 130 -7.79 -9.09 13.52
N PRO A 131 -8.30 -9.00 14.77
CA PRO A 131 -9.53 -8.26 15.06
C PRO A 131 -9.43 -6.77 14.74
N ARG A 132 -8.24 -6.19 14.99
CA ARG A 132 -7.91 -4.80 14.72
C ARG A 132 -6.50 -4.69 14.18
N ILE A 133 -6.32 -3.83 13.22
CA ILE A 133 -5.05 -3.61 12.51
C ILE A 133 -4.72 -2.12 12.61
N SER A 134 -3.47 -1.78 12.84
CA SER A 134 -3.03 -0.39 12.84
C SER A 134 -2.03 -0.09 11.74
N PHE A 135 -2.23 1.06 11.13
CA PHE A 135 -1.38 1.63 10.10
C PHE A 135 -1.07 3.09 10.40
N HIS A 136 -0.03 3.64 9.77
CA HIS A 136 0.10 5.07 9.63
C HIS A 136 -0.94 5.59 8.63
N PRO A 137 -1.60 6.73 8.87
CA PRO A 137 -2.59 7.29 7.93
C PRO A 137 -1.93 8.12 6.83
N CYS A 138 -1.00 7.52 6.07
CA CYS A 138 -0.14 8.18 5.06
C CYS A 138 0.77 9.28 5.65
N GLU A 139 0.93 9.28 6.96
CA GLU A 139 1.79 10.20 7.72
C GLU A 139 2.43 9.44 8.88
N ASN A 140 3.73 9.62 9.11
CA ASN A 140 4.48 8.86 10.11
C ASN A 140 4.37 9.39 11.55
N THR A 141 3.58 10.46 11.77
CA THR A 141 3.37 11.11 13.07
C THR A 141 2.11 10.64 13.79
N ALA A 142 1.29 9.82 13.13
CA ALA A 142 0.04 9.31 13.67
C ALA A 142 -0.12 7.82 13.39
N SER A 143 -1.07 7.19 14.06
CA SER A 143 -1.52 5.82 13.78
C SER A 143 -3.04 5.76 13.77
N VAL A 144 -3.58 4.98 12.85
CA VAL A 144 -5.01 4.68 12.77
C VAL A 144 -5.21 3.20 13.05
N VAL A 145 -6.16 2.89 13.93
CA VAL A 145 -6.63 1.54 14.18
C VAL A 145 -7.94 1.33 13.43
N ILE A 146 -8.00 0.28 12.65
CA ILE A 146 -9.20 -0.13 11.92
C ILE A 146 -9.57 -1.55 12.33
N ASP A 147 -10.85 -1.85 12.46
CA ASP A 147 -11.28 -3.23 12.67
C ASP A 147 -11.13 -4.05 11.38
N ASN A 148 -11.13 -5.37 11.53
CA ASN A 148 -10.93 -6.28 10.40
C ASN A 148 -11.99 -6.07 9.32
N ALA A 149 -13.27 -5.93 9.69
CA ALA A 149 -14.35 -5.72 8.73
C ALA A 149 -14.17 -4.42 7.93
N GLY A 150 -13.76 -3.35 8.60
CA GLY A 150 -13.45 -2.07 7.96
C GLY A 150 -12.27 -2.17 7.00
N PHE A 151 -11.22 -2.90 7.39
CA PHE A 151 -10.07 -3.12 6.52
C PHE A 151 -10.44 -3.97 5.28
N MET A 152 -11.19 -5.05 5.45
CA MET A 152 -11.67 -5.84 4.30
C MET A 152 -12.55 -5.00 3.39
N ARG A 153 -13.41 -4.16 3.94
CA ARG A 153 -14.23 -3.22 3.16
C ARG A 153 -13.37 -2.22 2.37
N PHE A 154 -12.30 -1.71 2.98
CA PHE A 154 -11.35 -0.84 2.29
C PHE A 154 -10.71 -1.54 1.08
N LEU A 155 -10.27 -2.81 1.25
CA LEU A 155 -9.69 -3.59 0.15
C LEU A 155 -10.68 -3.81 -0.99
N GLU A 156 -11.95 -4.10 -0.68
CA GLU A 156 -13.01 -4.21 -1.68
C GLU A 156 -13.24 -2.90 -2.44
N LEU A 157 -13.26 -1.76 -1.74
CA LEU A 157 -13.44 -0.45 -2.34
C LEU A 157 -12.28 -0.04 -3.23
N TRP A 158 -11.05 -0.37 -2.83
CA TRP A 158 -9.90 -0.20 -3.69
C TRP A 158 -9.99 -1.05 -4.96
N GLY A 159 -10.40 -2.32 -4.84
CA GLY A 159 -10.69 -3.23 -5.95
C GLY A 159 -9.47 -3.77 -6.68
N GLY A 160 -8.25 -3.52 -6.20
CA GLY A 160 -7.03 -4.09 -6.75
C GLY A 160 -6.81 -5.54 -6.33
N GLU A 161 -5.76 -6.16 -6.84
CA GLU A 161 -5.40 -7.54 -6.53
C GLU A 161 -4.72 -7.65 -5.17
N VAL A 162 -5.31 -8.45 -4.28
CA VAL A 162 -4.74 -8.84 -2.98
C VAL A 162 -4.30 -10.29 -3.02
N GLU A 163 -3.06 -10.56 -2.59
CA GLU A 163 -2.55 -11.91 -2.38
C GLU A 163 -2.11 -12.09 -0.93
N TRP A 164 -2.67 -13.10 -0.27
CA TRP A 164 -2.31 -13.46 1.11
C TRP A 164 -1.11 -14.39 1.11
N ILE A 165 -0.10 -14.04 1.89
CA ILE A 165 1.16 -14.79 1.97
C ILE A 165 1.52 -15.08 3.43
N ASP A 166 2.27 -16.13 3.67
CA ASP A 166 2.85 -16.40 4.98
C ASP A 166 4.23 -15.72 5.06
N VAL A 167 4.37 -14.83 6.03
CA VAL A 167 5.58 -14.05 6.28
C VAL A 167 6.35 -14.60 7.45
#